data_2e046e61059c242512fd807c08a38037
#
_entry.id   2e046e61059c242512fd807c08a38037
#
_cell.length_a   1.000
_cell.length_b   1.000
_cell.length_c   1.000
_cell.angle_alpha   90.00
_cell.angle_beta   90.00
_cell.angle_gamma   90.00
#
_symmetry.space_group_name_H-M   'P 1'
#
loop_
_entity.id
_entity.type
_entity.pdbx_description
1 polymer ?
#
loop_
_entity_poly.entity_id
_entity_poly.type
_entity_poly.pdbx_seq_one_letter_code
_entity_poly.pdbx_strand_id
1 'polypeptide(L)'
;IKAINMLLKSAGYSGLVIIMDELETVRNYVKKSSRDEAYENLRYFIDEADGNGFENCFFLYSGTTELMETERGFKSLEPLYQRIKVDKEDKFRNLRQPVIYLKEFNNSKLFEVSEKVRELHGKAHKWNPTNKVTNDFLNKLIEDKTIAFNKEIEISPRGYLRLLVDILDKAETYEEYWPEKEFKFDDKIKKELSDMEKEEAHILNF
;
A
#
# COMPACT_ATOMS: atom_id res chain seq x y z
N ILE A 1 -17.57 -6.99 -19.21
CA ILE A 1 -17.34 -5.55 -18.96
C ILE A 1 -18.24 -4.73 -19.88
N LYS A 2 -18.16 -4.87 -21.22
CA LYS A 2 -18.96 -4.06 -22.18
C LYS A 2 -20.47 -4.14 -21.87
N ALA A 3 -21.04 -5.32 -21.65
CA ALA A 3 -22.46 -5.49 -21.30
C ALA A 3 -22.84 -4.80 -19.98
N ILE A 4 -22.00 -4.92 -18.94
CA ILE A 4 -22.22 -4.24 -17.66
C ILE A 4 -22.21 -2.73 -17.85
N ASN A 5 -21.24 -2.20 -18.60
CA ASN A 5 -21.16 -0.77 -18.87
C ASN A 5 -22.38 -0.24 -19.63
N MET A 6 -22.90 -1.02 -20.59
CA MET A 6 -24.16 -0.66 -21.29
C MET A 6 -25.35 -0.60 -20.34
N LEU A 7 -25.48 -1.56 -19.44
CA LEU A 7 -26.54 -1.58 -18.41
C LEU A 7 -26.42 -0.38 -17.48
N LEU A 8 -25.22 -0.06 -17.02
CA LEU A 8 -24.97 1.10 -16.16
C LEU A 8 -25.33 2.41 -16.85
N LYS A 9 -24.95 2.57 -18.12
CA LYS A 9 -25.35 3.74 -18.93
C LYS A 9 -26.88 3.84 -19.06
N SER A 10 -27.57 2.71 -19.29
CA SER A 10 -29.04 2.69 -19.36
C SER A 10 -29.69 3.07 -18.03
N ALA A 11 -29.01 2.79 -16.90
CA ALA A 11 -29.44 3.17 -15.57
C ALA A 11 -29.04 4.62 -15.17
N GLY A 12 -28.43 5.39 -16.08
CA GLY A 12 -28.07 6.79 -15.85
C GLY A 12 -26.67 7.03 -15.27
N TYR A 13 -25.82 5.99 -15.17
CA TYR A 13 -24.43 6.16 -14.75
C TYR A 13 -23.54 6.64 -15.90
N SER A 14 -22.53 7.45 -15.58
CA SER A 14 -21.60 8.03 -16.57
C SER A 14 -20.54 7.05 -17.07
N GLY A 15 -20.26 5.97 -16.33
CA GLY A 15 -19.26 4.97 -16.69
C GLY A 15 -19.00 3.96 -15.60
N LEU A 16 -17.93 3.18 -15.78
CA LEU A 16 -17.52 2.08 -14.90
C LEU A 16 -16.05 2.25 -14.48
N VAL A 17 -15.79 2.20 -13.19
CA VAL A 17 -14.44 2.12 -12.65
C VAL A 17 -14.18 0.69 -12.17
N ILE A 18 -13.11 0.08 -12.66
CA ILE A 18 -12.69 -1.27 -12.28
C ILE A 18 -11.37 -1.14 -11.54
N ILE A 19 -11.36 -1.57 -10.29
CA ILE A 19 -10.17 -1.56 -9.43
C ILE A 19 -9.74 -3.00 -9.21
N MET A 20 -8.49 -3.30 -9.54
CA MET A 20 -7.85 -4.61 -9.30
C MET A 20 -6.63 -4.39 -8.41
N ASP A 21 -6.72 -4.87 -7.19
CA ASP A 21 -5.66 -4.80 -6.19
C ASP A 21 -4.80 -6.06 -6.21
N GLU A 22 -3.57 -5.96 -5.74
CA GLU A 22 -2.64 -7.08 -5.57
C GLU A 22 -2.38 -7.88 -6.87
N LEU A 23 -2.09 -7.18 -7.98
CA LEU A 23 -1.75 -7.85 -9.25
C LEU A 23 -0.54 -8.79 -9.16
N GLU A 24 0.32 -8.62 -8.17
CA GLU A 24 1.44 -9.52 -7.90
C GLU A 24 1.03 -10.96 -7.63
N THR A 25 -0.22 -11.22 -7.23
CA THR A 25 -0.74 -12.58 -7.06
C THR A 25 -0.63 -13.42 -8.33
N VAL A 26 -0.63 -12.80 -9.51
CA VAL A 26 -0.41 -13.48 -10.80
C VAL A 26 0.99 -14.10 -10.87
N ARG A 27 2.02 -13.47 -10.27
CA ARG A 27 3.38 -14.03 -10.21
C ARG A 27 3.42 -15.39 -9.52
N ASN A 28 2.49 -15.61 -8.60
CA ASN A 28 2.44 -16.80 -7.76
C ASN A 28 1.84 -18.00 -8.47
N TYR A 29 1.25 -17.82 -9.64
CA TYR A 29 0.77 -18.94 -10.44
C TYR A 29 1.92 -19.89 -10.77
N VAL A 30 1.78 -21.15 -10.35
CA VAL A 30 2.82 -22.19 -10.52
C VAL A 30 3.11 -22.44 -12.00
N LYS A 31 2.05 -22.55 -12.81
CA LYS A 31 2.17 -22.80 -14.25
C LYS A 31 2.51 -21.52 -14.99
N LYS A 32 3.61 -21.54 -15.74
CA LYS A 32 4.01 -20.43 -16.59
C LYS A 32 2.91 -20.02 -17.58
N SER A 33 2.25 -21.02 -18.21
CA SER A 33 1.15 -20.75 -19.15
C SER A 33 0.01 -19.95 -18.55
N SER A 34 -0.36 -20.20 -17.29
CA SER A 34 -1.43 -19.46 -16.60
C SER A 34 -1.00 -18.02 -16.29
N ARG A 35 0.29 -17.80 -15.97
CA ARG A 35 0.82 -16.43 -15.81
C ARG A 35 0.82 -15.67 -17.12
N ASP A 36 1.34 -16.31 -18.17
CA ASP A 36 1.42 -15.71 -19.51
C ASP A 36 0.02 -15.32 -19.99
N GLU A 37 -0.98 -16.19 -19.81
CA GLU A 37 -2.38 -15.92 -20.13
C GLU A 37 -2.94 -14.73 -19.34
N ALA A 38 -2.67 -14.67 -18.05
CA ALA A 38 -3.12 -13.56 -17.22
C ALA A 38 -2.49 -12.21 -17.65
N TYR A 39 -1.20 -12.21 -17.99
CA TYR A 39 -0.52 -11.02 -18.51
C TYR A 39 -0.99 -10.62 -19.91
N GLU A 40 -1.30 -11.59 -20.78
CA GLU A 40 -1.91 -11.31 -22.08
C GLU A 40 -3.32 -10.70 -21.93
N ASN A 41 -4.11 -11.18 -20.97
CA ASN A 41 -5.40 -10.57 -20.65
C ASN A 41 -5.24 -9.13 -20.15
N LEU A 42 -4.24 -8.86 -19.28
CA LEU A 42 -3.96 -7.51 -18.82
C LEU A 42 -3.54 -6.60 -19.98
N ARG A 43 -2.66 -7.09 -20.87
CA ARG A 43 -2.27 -6.38 -22.08
C ARG A 43 -3.49 -6.04 -22.94
N TYR A 44 -4.37 -7.00 -23.14
CA TYR A 44 -5.62 -6.79 -23.89
C TYR A 44 -6.47 -5.68 -23.26
N PHE A 45 -6.62 -5.64 -21.93
CA PHE A 45 -7.37 -4.56 -21.28
C PHE A 45 -6.72 -3.18 -21.47
N ILE A 46 -5.40 -3.11 -21.43
CA ILE A 46 -4.66 -1.87 -21.67
C ILE A 46 -4.86 -1.39 -23.12
N ASP A 47 -4.69 -2.31 -24.08
CA ASP A 47 -4.80 -2.00 -25.50
C ASP A 47 -6.24 -1.56 -25.87
N GLU A 48 -7.28 -2.23 -25.33
CA GLU A 48 -8.67 -1.88 -25.54
C GLU A 48 -9.09 -0.57 -24.85
N ALA A 49 -8.49 -0.24 -23.71
CA ALA A 49 -8.73 1.02 -23.03
C ALA A 49 -8.16 2.22 -23.83
N ASP A 50 -6.99 2.04 -24.45
CA ASP A 50 -6.36 3.04 -25.32
C ASP A 50 -7.09 3.17 -26.67
N GLY A 51 -7.59 2.06 -27.22
CA GLY A 51 -8.25 1.94 -28.53
C GLY A 51 -9.76 2.20 -28.56
N ASN A 52 -10.37 2.79 -27.52
CA ASN A 52 -11.84 3.01 -27.38
C ASN A 52 -12.67 1.71 -27.26
N GLY A 53 -12.05 0.55 -27.04
CA GLY A 53 -12.76 -0.72 -26.85
C GLY A 53 -13.61 -0.76 -25.59
N PHE A 54 -13.24 0.04 -24.58
CA PHE A 54 -13.94 0.19 -23.30
C PHE A 54 -14.33 1.64 -23.04
N GLU A 55 -15.20 2.19 -23.89
CA GLU A 55 -15.69 3.55 -23.71
C GLU A 55 -16.27 3.78 -22.31
N ASN A 56 -15.90 4.91 -21.69
CA ASN A 56 -16.33 5.28 -20.34
C ASN A 56 -16.00 4.22 -19.26
N CYS A 57 -14.94 3.44 -19.47
CA CYS A 57 -14.37 2.57 -18.45
C CYS A 57 -13.02 3.13 -18.01
N PHE A 58 -12.75 3.06 -16.71
CA PHE A 58 -11.46 3.38 -16.12
C PHE A 58 -10.94 2.16 -15.36
N PHE A 59 -9.70 1.78 -15.62
CA PHE A 59 -9.05 0.65 -14.95
C PHE A 59 -7.97 1.19 -14.02
N LEU A 60 -8.01 0.78 -12.76
CA LEU A 60 -6.99 1.08 -11.77
C LEU A 60 -6.42 -0.24 -11.25
N TYR A 61 -5.12 -0.40 -11.40
CA TYR A 61 -4.40 -1.57 -10.92
C TYR A 61 -3.42 -1.16 -9.83
N SER A 62 -3.32 -1.93 -8.76
CA SER A 62 -2.23 -1.80 -7.80
C SER A 62 -1.35 -3.05 -7.81
N GLY A 63 -0.10 -2.89 -7.42
CA GLY A 63 0.86 -3.99 -7.35
C GLY A 63 2.19 -3.52 -6.77
N THR A 64 3.05 -4.47 -6.44
CA THR A 64 4.39 -4.22 -5.92
C THR A 64 5.39 -3.89 -7.03
N THR A 65 6.51 -3.27 -6.67
CA THR A 65 7.60 -3.00 -7.61
C THR A 65 8.20 -4.28 -8.19
N GLU A 66 8.14 -5.39 -7.46
CA GLU A 66 8.60 -6.69 -7.94
C GLU A 66 7.80 -7.21 -9.13
N LEU A 67 6.50 -6.87 -9.21
CA LEU A 67 5.69 -7.20 -10.39
C LEU A 67 6.25 -6.55 -11.66
N MET A 68 6.82 -5.36 -11.54
CA MET A 68 7.42 -4.64 -12.67
C MET A 68 8.82 -5.16 -13.02
N GLU A 69 9.61 -5.59 -12.03
CA GLU A 69 11.06 -5.74 -12.17
C GLU A 69 11.57 -7.17 -12.31
N THR A 70 10.77 -8.16 -11.89
CA THR A 70 11.22 -9.55 -11.89
C THR A 70 10.93 -10.29 -13.21
N GLU A 71 11.67 -11.35 -13.47
CA GLU A 71 11.47 -12.22 -14.62
C GLU A 71 10.17 -13.03 -14.60
N ARG A 72 9.53 -13.13 -13.44
CA ARG A 72 8.18 -13.72 -13.30
C ARG A 72 7.07 -12.67 -13.35
N GLY A 73 7.42 -11.40 -13.34
CA GLY A 73 6.52 -10.26 -13.48
C GLY A 73 6.31 -9.85 -14.94
N PHE A 74 6.01 -8.59 -15.13
CA PHE A 74 5.69 -8.04 -16.47
C PHE A 74 6.82 -8.13 -17.48
N LYS A 75 8.09 -8.22 -17.04
CA LYS A 75 9.22 -8.49 -17.93
C LYS A 75 9.12 -9.81 -18.68
N SER A 76 8.36 -10.79 -18.14
CA SER A 76 8.14 -12.06 -18.81
C SER A 76 7.34 -11.93 -20.11
N LEU A 77 6.58 -10.85 -20.27
CA LEU A 77 5.79 -10.54 -21.46
C LEU A 77 6.22 -9.17 -22.02
N GLU A 78 7.22 -9.16 -22.88
CA GLU A 78 7.83 -7.96 -23.46
C GLU A 78 6.80 -6.96 -24.04
N PRO A 79 5.77 -7.38 -24.79
CA PRO A 79 4.77 -6.45 -25.32
C PRO A 79 4.00 -5.70 -24.24
N LEU A 80 3.71 -6.32 -23.11
CA LEU A 80 3.09 -5.66 -21.96
C LEU A 80 4.07 -4.70 -21.28
N TYR A 81 5.30 -5.18 -21.04
CA TYR A 81 6.32 -4.38 -20.36
C TYR A 81 6.62 -3.07 -21.09
N GLN A 82 6.73 -3.10 -22.42
CA GLN A 82 6.97 -1.91 -23.24
C GLN A 82 5.85 -0.86 -23.14
N ARG A 83 4.60 -1.28 -22.90
CA ARG A 83 3.45 -0.35 -22.74
C ARG A 83 3.43 0.38 -21.42
N ILE A 84 3.95 -0.27 -20.40
CA ILE A 84 3.84 0.23 -19.00
C ILE A 84 5.19 0.66 -18.43
N LYS A 85 6.29 0.42 -19.12
CA LYS A 85 7.62 0.83 -18.68
C LYS A 85 7.70 2.34 -18.54
N VAL A 86 8.07 2.82 -17.36
CA VAL A 86 8.34 4.23 -17.07
C VAL A 86 9.70 4.37 -16.38
N ASP A 87 10.33 5.52 -16.54
CA ASP A 87 11.57 5.82 -15.84
C ASP A 87 11.26 6.17 -14.37
N LYS A 88 11.79 5.36 -13.46
CA LYS A 88 11.65 5.59 -12.01
C LYS A 88 12.51 6.73 -11.49
N GLU A 89 13.64 6.98 -12.14
CA GLU A 89 14.65 7.93 -11.67
C GLU A 89 14.38 9.35 -12.18
N ASP A 90 13.40 9.52 -13.06
CA ASP A 90 13.01 10.85 -13.55
C ASP A 90 12.60 11.74 -12.38
N LYS A 91 13.34 12.84 -12.20
CA LYS A 91 13.08 13.85 -11.18
C LYS A 91 11.73 14.54 -11.37
N PHE A 92 11.29 14.69 -12.63
CA PHE A 92 10.05 15.35 -13.02
C PHE A 92 9.05 14.33 -13.58
N ARG A 93 8.54 13.47 -12.69
CA ARG A 93 7.61 12.40 -13.09
C ARG A 93 6.38 12.93 -13.82
N ASN A 94 6.15 12.40 -15.00
CA ASN A 94 4.91 12.67 -15.72
C ASN A 94 3.76 11.85 -15.12
N LEU A 95 2.84 12.49 -14.41
CA LEU A 95 1.68 11.85 -13.77
C LEU A 95 0.61 11.37 -14.77
N ARG A 96 0.78 11.62 -16.07
CA ARG A 96 -0.08 11.12 -17.14
C ARG A 96 0.42 9.78 -17.72
N GLN A 97 1.52 9.25 -17.20
CA GLN A 97 2.00 7.93 -17.58
C GLN A 97 1.10 6.83 -16.99
N PRO A 98 1.05 5.64 -17.63
CA PRO A 98 0.19 4.55 -17.18
C PRO A 98 0.58 3.98 -15.82
N VAL A 99 1.82 4.18 -15.36
CA VAL A 99 2.31 3.69 -14.07
C VAL A 99 2.78 4.84 -13.20
N ILE A 100 2.28 4.86 -11.97
CA ILE A 100 2.65 5.83 -10.94
C ILE A 100 3.31 5.06 -9.79
N TYR A 101 4.61 5.27 -9.58
CA TYR A 101 5.29 4.74 -8.40
C TYR A 101 4.98 5.61 -7.19
N LEU A 102 4.42 5.00 -6.15
CA LEU A 102 4.24 5.65 -4.87
C LEU A 102 5.60 5.83 -4.19
N LYS A 103 5.80 7.01 -3.61
CA LYS A 103 7.01 7.27 -2.82
C LYS A 103 6.86 6.63 -1.45
N GLU A 104 7.96 6.11 -0.95
CA GLU A 104 8.04 5.62 0.43
C GLU A 104 7.73 6.70 1.46
N PHE A 105 7.28 6.25 2.62
CA PHE A 105 7.05 7.15 3.74
C PHE A 105 8.39 7.56 4.37
N ASN A 106 8.65 8.86 4.39
CA ASN A 106 9.70 9.42 5.23
C ASN A 106 9.15 9.76 6.63
N ASN A 107 10.03 10.16 7.56
CA ASN A 107 9.63 10.49 8.94
C ASN A 107 8.56 11.59 9.02
N SER A 108 8.65 12.62 8.15
CA SER A 108 7.64 13.69 8.10
C SER A 108 6.26 13.16 7.72
N LYS A 109 6.18 12.30 6.71
CA LYS A 109 4.90 11.69 6.30
C LYS A 109 4.37 10.70 7.32
N LEU A 110 5.25 9.94 7.99
CA LEU A 110 4.84 9.09 9.10
C LEU A 110 4.23 9.91 10.23
N PHE A 111 4.82 11.07 10.53
CA PHE A 111 4.30 11.97 11.54
C PHE A 111 2.91 12.51 11.16
N GLU A 112 2.74 13.04 9.95
CA GLU A 112 1.45 13.52 9.44
C GLU A 112 0.35 12.46 9.52
N VAL A 113 0.68 11.23 9.10
CA VAL A 113 -0.26 10.10 9.17
C VAL A 113 -0.55 9.71 10.62
N SER A 114 0.45 9.75 11.51
CA SER A 114 0.28 9.46 12.94
C SER A 114 -0.67 10.46 13.60
N GLU A 115 -0.54 11.74 13.31
CA GLU A 115 -1.48 12.77 13.79
C GLU A 115 -2.89 12.48 13.30
N LYS A 116 -3.04 12.09 12.04
CA LYS A 116 -4.34 11.79 11.45
C LYS A 116 -4.98 10.55 12.05
N VAL A 117 -4.21 9.49 12.27
CA VAL A 117 -4.69 8.26 12.93
C VAL A 117 -5.11 8.57 14.37
N ARG A 118 -4.29 9.32 15.12
CA ARG A 118 -4.62 9.77 16.46
C ARG A 118 -5.93 10.57 16.51
N GLU A 119 -6.11 11.52 15.58
CA GLU A 119 -7.37 12.30 15.47
C GLU A 119 -8.58 11.40 15.20
N LEU A 120 -8.44 10.47 14.23
CA LEU A 120 -9.51 9.53 13.87
C LEU A 120 -9.87 8.62 15.04
N HIS A 121 -8.88 8.10 15.75
CA HIS A 121 -9.08 7.28 16.95
C HIS A 121 -9.82 8.05 18.04
N GLY A 122 -9.41 9.30 18.30
CA GLY A 122 -10.10 10.16 19.25
C GLY A 122 -11.57 10.40 18.91
N LYS A 123 -11.88 10.59 17.60
CA LYS A 123 -13.27 10.76 17.13
C LYS A 123 -14.07 9.47 17.26
N ALA A 124 -13.47 8.33 16.90
CA ALA A 124 -14.14 7.03 16.93
C ALA A 124 -14.52 6.62 18.37
N HIS A 125 -13.60 6.82 19.31
CA HIS A 125 -13.74 6.43 20.73
C HIS A 125 -14.20 7.57 21.66
N LYS A 126 -14.45 8.78 21.10
CA LYS A 126 -14.96 9.96 21.82
C LYS A 126 -14.10 10.41 23.01
N TRP A 127 -12.79 10.40 22.83
CA TRP A 127 -11.81 10.86 23.81
C TRP A 127 -10.77 11.81 23.20
N ASN A 128 -9.96 12.44 24.06
CA ASN A 128 -8.88 13.31 23.60
C ASN A 128 -7.51 12.61 23.71
N PRO A 129 -6.99 12.01 22.63
CA PRO A 129 -5.74 11.27 22.66
C PRO A 129 -4.52 12.17 22.86
N THR A 130 -4.58 13.46 22.52
CA THR A 130 -3.42 14.37 22.59
C THR A 130 -2.90 14.57 24.01
N ASN A 131 -3.73 14.30 25.02
CA ASN A 131 -3.34 14.41 26.43
C ASN A 131 -2.33 13.33 26.85
N LYS A 132 -2.41 12.13 26.26
CA LYS A 132 -1.54 10.99 26.59
C LYS A 132 -0.57 10.64 25.48
N VAL A 133 -0.99 10.77 24.22
CA VAL A 133 -0.17 10.51 23.03
C VAL A 133 0.18 11.86 22.39
N THR A 134 1.23 12.48 22.90
CA THR A 134 1.67 13.83 22.51
C THR A 134 2.41 13.82 21.15
N ASN A 135 2.64 14.98 20.57
CA ASN A 135 3.47 15.11 19.37
C ASN A 135 4.92 14.69 19.64
N ASP A 136 5.44 14.99 20.83
CA ASP A 136 6.78 14.62 21.24
C ASP A 136 6.91 13.09 21.33
N PHE A 137 5.87 12.41 21.87
CA PHE A 137 5.82 10.96 21.87
C PHE A 137 5.79 10.38 20.46
N LEU A 138 5.00 10.94 19.54
CA LEU A 138 4.96 10.48 18.14
C LEU A 138 6.32 10.62 17.45
N ASN A 139 7.00 11.75 17.64
CA ASN A 139 8.35 11.94 17.11
C ASN A 139 9.33 10.93 17.67
N LYS A 140 9.33 10.72 18.98
CA LYS A 140 10.16 9.72 19.64
C LYS A 140 9.87 8.31 19.12
N LEU A 141 8.61 7.92 18.97
CA LEU A 141 8.22 6.62 18.43
C LEU A 141 8.76 6.38 17.02
N ILE A 142 8.76 7.43 16.17
CA ILE A 142 9.32 7.39 14.81
C ILE A 142 10.85 7.29 14.85
N GLU A 143 11.51 8.02 15.74
CA GLU A 143 12.97 7.98 15.93
C GLU A 143 13.42 6.63 16.47
N ASP A 144 12.81 6.12 17.52
CA ASP A 144 13.10 4.82 18.13
C ASP A 144 12.97 3.69 17.10
N LYS A 145 11.93 3.75 16.24
CA LYS A 145 11.77 2.87 15.12
C LYS A 145 12.96 2.93 14.16
N THR A 146 13.36 4.13 13.76
CA THR A 146 14.46 4.34 12.80
C THR A 146 15.79 3.81 13.36
N ILE A 147 16.03 3.97 14.66
CA ILE A 147 17.23 3.49 15.34
C ILE A 147 17.21 1.95 15.51
N ALA A 148 16.06 1.40 15.90
CA ALA A 148 15.91 -0.02 16.20
C ALA A 148 16.16 -0.93 14.99
N PHE A 149 15.93 -0.44 13.78
CA PHE A 149 16.10 -1.21 12.56
C PHE A 149 17.31 -0.78 11.72
N ASN A 150 18.28 -0.05 12.31
CA ASN A 150 19.60 0.29 11.73
C ASN A 150 19.54 0.89 10.30
N LYS A 151 18.50 1.62 9.94
CA LYS A 151 18.24 2.18 8.60
C LYS A 151 18.16 1.16 7.45
N GLU A 152 18.43 -0.11 7.69
CA GLU A 152 18.50 -1.17 6.67
C GLU A 152 17.19 -1.96 6.51
N ILE A 153 16.28 -1.85 7.47
CA ILE A 153 14.95 -2.48 7.36
C ILE A 153 13.92 -1.37 7.26
N GLU A 154 13.37 -1.21 6.09
CA GLU A 154 12.20 -0.38 5.86
C GLU A 154 11.01 -1.02 6.56
N ILE A 155 10.66 -0.50 7.73
CA ILE A 155 9.45 -0.96 8.39
C ILE A 155 8.26 -0.49 7.56
N SER A 156 7.41 -1.42 7.17
CA SER A 156 6.20 -1.09 6.45
C SER A 156 5.37 -0.06 7.24
N PRO A 157 4.77 0.92 6.60
CA PRO A 157 3.87 1.85 7.27
C PRO A 157 2.76 1.13 8.04
N ARG A 158 2.33 -0.04 7.57
CA ARG A 158 1.31 -0.88 8.21
C ARG A 158 1.74 -1.37 9.59
N GLY A 159 2.95 -1.92 9.73
CA GLY A 159 3.48 -2.38 11.02
C GLY A 159 3.55 -1.24 12.04
N TYR A 160 4.07 -0.08 11.62
CA TYR A 160 4.12 1.11 12.46
C TYR A 160 2.71 1.59 12.88
N LEU A 161 1.76 1.65 11.96
CA LEU A 161 0.41 2.11 12.26
C LEU A 161 -0.34 1.14 13.19
N ARG A 162 -0.14 -0.17 13.05
CA ARG A 162 -0.70 -1.16 14.00
C ARG A 162 -0.16 -0.94 15.40
N LEU A 163 1.15 -0.71 15.54
CA LEU A 163 1.75 -0.38 16.83
C LEU A 163 1.16 0.91 17.42
N LEU A 164 1.02 1.95 16.61
CA LEU A 164 0.42 3.21 17.06
C LEU A 164 -1.02 3.02 17.52
N VAL A 165 -1.83 2.25 16.79
CA VAL A 165 -3.22 1.96 17.18
C VAL A 165 -3.27 1.17 18.50
N ASP A 166 -2.41 0.15 18.69
CA ASP A 166 -2.32 -0.59 19.95
C ASP A 166 -1.98 0.33 21.14
N ILE A 167 -1.08 1.29 20.93
CA ILE A 167 -0.75 2.30 21.95
C ILE A 167 -1.93 3.20 22.25
N LEU A 168 -2.68 3.63 21.24
CA LEU A 168 -3.86 4.47 21.39
C LEU A 168 -4.98 3.72 22.12
N ASP A 169 -5.23 2.46 21.77
CA ASP A 169 -6.22 1.59 22.43
C ASP A 169 -5.90 1.41 23.91
N LYS A 170 -4.63 1.15 24.26
CA LYS A 170 -4.19 1.05 25.64
C LYS A 170 -4.34 2.37 26.40
N ALA A 171 -3.98 3.49 25.76
CA ALA A 171 -4.08 4.81 26.38
C ALA A 171 -5.51 5.25 26.60
N GLU A 172 -6.45 4.82 25.77
CA GLU A 172 -7.88 5.06 25.95
C GLU A 172 -8.47 4.14 27.04
N THR A 173 -8.13 2.85 27.00
CA THR A 173 -8.73 1.83 27.87
C THR A 173 -8.26 1.95 29.32
N TYR A 174 -6.96 2.26 29.53
CA TYR A 174 -6.36 2.28 30.87
C TYR A 174 -6.00 3.70 31.29
N GLU A 175 -6.61 4.18 32.35
CA GLU A 175 -6.39 5.54 32.87
C GLU A 175 -4.95 5.75 33.34
N GLU A 176 -4.35 4.73 33.95
CA GLU A 176 -2.97 4.70 34.44
C GLU A 176 -1.91 4.56 33.35
N TYR A 177 -2.27 4.12 32.14
CA TYR A 177 -1.30 3.93 31.05
C TYR A 177 -0.91 5.27 30.39
N TRP A 178 0.35 5.61 30.51
CA TRP A 178 0.97 6.77 29.90
C TRP A 178 2.07 6.33 28.93
N PRO A 179 1.88 6.41 27.61
CA PRO A 179 2.83 5.91 26.62
C PRO A 179 4.26 6.42 26.81
N GLU A 180 4.45 7.69 27.18
CA GLU A 180 5.78 8.26 27.41
C GLU A 180 6.58 7.57 28.53
N LYS A 181 5.89 6.96 29.50
CA LYS A 181 6.51 6.30 30.67
C LYS A 181 6.57 4.79 30.52
N GLU A 182 5.50 4.21 29.99
CA GLU A 182 5.27 2.78 29.98
C GLU A 182 5.72 2.10 28.69
N PHE A 183 5.68 2.83 27.55
CA PHE A 183 6.07 2.26 26.26
C PHE A 183 7.59 2.19 26.16
N LYS A 184 8.10 0.98 25.87
CA LYS A 184 9.50 0.76 25.53
C LYS A 184 9.58 -0.05 24.25
N PHE A 185 10.42 0.43 23.33
CA PHE A 185 10.72 -0.29 22.10
C PHE A 185 11.66 -1.45 22.40
N ASP A 186 11.11 -2.55 22.91
CA ASP A 186 11.86 -3.74 23.34
C ASP A 186 12.05 -4.75 22.19
N ASP A 187 12.87 -5.77 22.44
CA ASP A 187 13.18 -6.82 21.46
C ASP A 187 11.96 -7.67 21.09
N LYS A 188 10.93 -7.71 21.96
CA LYS A 188 9.67 -8.40 21.68
C LYS A 188 8.88 -7.68 20.59
N ILE A 189 8.72 -6.37 20.73
CA ILE A 189 8.04 -5.53 19.73
C ILE A 189 8.81 -5.57 18.41
N LYS A 190 10.15 -5.49 18.45
CA LYS A 190 10.98 -5.63 17.25
C LYS A 190 10.74 -6.96 16.54
N LYS A 191 10.68 -8.05 17.30
CA LYS A 191 10.43 -9.38 16.75
C LYS A 191 9.01 -9.47 16.15
N GLU A 192 8.00 -9.02 16.86
CA GLU A 192 6.61 -9.02 16.38
C GLU A 192 6.47 -8.23 15.08
N LEU A 193 7.06 -7.04 14.98
CA LEU A 193 7.05 -6.23 13.76
C LEU A 193 7.81 -6.92 12.62
N SER A 194 8.99 -7.51 12.90
CA SER A 194 9.77 -8.24 11.90
C SER A 194 9.05 -9.51 11.42
N ASP A 195 8.36 -10.22 12.30
CA ASP A 195 7.60 -11.42 11.93
C ASP A 195 6.37 -11.05 11.08
N MET A 196 5.68 -9.96 11.38
CA MET A 196 4.60 -9.41 10.55
C MET A 196 5.08 -9.05 9.15
N GLU A 197 6.24 -8.41 9.03
CA GLU A 197 6.83 -8.05 7.73
C GLU A 197 7.22 -9.29 6.92
N LYS A 198 7.74 -10.32 7.57
CA LYS A 198 8.04 -11.61 6.92
C LYS A 198 6.78 -12.33 6.49
N GLU A 199 5.71 -12.31 7.29
CA GLU A 199 4.42 -12.89 6.92
C GLU A 199 3.82 -12.14 5.74
N GLU A 200 3.87 -10.80 5.72
CA GLU A 200 3.43 -10.00 4.58
C GLU A 200 4.27 -10.32 3.33
N ALA A 201 5.60 -10.40 3.45
CA ALA A 201 6.48 -10.80 2.35
C ALA A 201 6.24 -12.25 1.91
N HIS A 202 5.83 -13.14 2.83
CA HIS A 202 5.53 -14.54 2.53
C HIS A 202 4.17 -14.71 1.83
N ILE A 203 3.17 -13.94 2.23
CA ILE A 203 1.86 -13.87 1.55
C ILE A 203 2.05 -13.36 0.12
N LEU A 204 2.98 -12.44 -0.10
CA LEU A 204 3.33 -11.91 -1.42
C LEU A 204 4.18 -12.89 -2.27
N ASN A 205 4.71 -13.98 -1.68
CA ASN A 205 5.59 -14.96 -2.33
C ASN A 205 4.96 -16.35 -2.53
N PHE A 206 3.65 -16.55 -2.25
CA PHE A 206 2.91 -17.78 -2.57
C PHE A 206 2.34 -17.81 -3.97
#